data_1a3ea1d96b00d3f87528d77247d220c5
#
_entry.id   1a3ea1d96b00d3f87528d77247d220c5
#
_cell.length_a   1.000
_cell.length_b   1.000
_cell.length_c   1.000
_cell.angle_alpha   90.00
_cell.angle_beta   90.00
_cell.angle_gamma   90.00
#
_symmetry.space_group_name_H-M   'P 1'
#
loop_
_entity.id
_entity.type
_entity.pdbx_description
1 polymer ?
#
loop_
_entity_poly.entity_id
_entity_poly.type
_entity_poly.pdbx_seq_one_letter_code
_entity_poly.pdbx_strand_id
1 'polypeptide(L)'
;MILARMKTMLLASAVMLGGLCSTALAQTSEDSKVLSSSILPKDTYLYLSVPSVADMKEQFMESSAGKMWEDPALADFRAELEKAFSAEMEQGLSQVQEALGMTVQELLEVPTGEVSLAFSKAPPNKMGAILFFDYGEHEEQVKGLLEKALGGLSQVPVLEAANFEHSGTEVVLFNIKADIAKKTPLAKEFGWFLKDQRMVLSNSSALLKLTLDNWDGSGEKTLAKNEVYSYIMSKCESEPGAGMMVTYADPVGLFTQLVQTGSLGEAGMQAGLAISVFPMLGANQLKGIGTVSEMGGEEFEGVSRSMIYCEQPPQGAMQMFQLAETDPTPPSWVKENSVLWMATTWKVEEAYNAVATMVDMFQGAGAFEGMIDRIAQEGPQVHIKNDIIDQMDGKLQMTMASGEGSTATGTDDILFAIGVRETEKIAELLAKLTSQPGFPGETRELEGATIYEIENPSGGKISFTAANNFLFISVGGNQLEAAVRNQDDVRPLSETEDFKAVAEHFREGAVTIGFTRPSEQYRKLYELVQSGNAADSFPGMDELFSKIDFTKLPPFETMEKYFAPTGTSWVADENGVLMEQYSLPVAE
;
A
#
# COMPACT_ATOMS: atom_id res chain seq x y z
N MET A 1 -13.64 15.24 7.54
CA MET A 1 -13.28 14.97 8.95
C MET A 1 -12.77 13.54 9.19
N ILE A 2 -13.38 12.49 8.64
CA ILE A 2 -12.89 11.09 8.73
C ILE A 2 -11.59 10.90 7.95
N LEU A 3 -11.48 11.41 6.72
CA LEU A 3 -10.25 11.39 5.91
C LEU A 3 -9.09 12.19 6.54
N ALA A 4 -9.37 13.30 7.23
CA ALA A 4 -8.34 14.06 7.94
C ALA A 4 -7.82 13.28 9.16
N ARG A 5 -8.69 12.55 9.87
CA ARG A 5 -8.29 11.69 11.01
C ARG A 5 -7.59 10.41 10.57
N MET A 6 -7.94 9.84 9.40
CA MET A 6 -7.17 8.75 8.79
C MET A 6 -5.79 9.22 8.32
N LYS A 7 -5.66 10.43 7.77
CA LYS A 7 -4.35 11.04 7.45
C LYS A 7 -3.49 11.18 8.71
N THR A 8 -4.06 11.63 9.83
CA THR A 8 -3.33 11.75 11.11
C THR A 8 -2.91 10.38 11.66
N MET A 9 -3.72 9.33 11.48
CA MET A 9 -3.36 7.97 11.87
C MET A 9 -2.29 7.36 10.96
N LEU A 10 -2.36 7.59 9.65
CA LEU A 10 -1.32 7.13 8.68
C LEU A 10 0.00 7.90 8.87
N LEU A 11 -0.06 9.22 9.15
CA LEU A 11 1.13 9.99 9.52
C LEU A 11 1.71 9.54 10.87
N ALA A 12 0.87 9.23 11.85
CA ALA A 12 1.33 8.68 13.13
C ALA A 12 2.01 7.32 12.95
N SER A 13 1.54 6.48 12.03
CA SER A 13 2.16 5.19 11.70
C SER A 13 3.51 5.38 10.98
N ALA A 14 3.62 6.34 10.05
CA ALA A 14 4.88 6.67 9.37
C ALA A 14 5.89 7.36 10.31
N VAL A 15 5.39 8.16 11.26
CA VAL A 15 6.20 8.82 12.29
C VAL A 15 6.67 7.82 13.35
N MET A 16 5.86 6.79 13.69
CA MET A 16 6.33 5.70 14.55
C MET A 16 7.50 4.92 13.91
N LEU A 17 7.49 4.71 12.60
CA LEU A 17 8.59 4.08 11.87
C LEU A 17 9.86 4.95 11.81
N GLY A 18 9.72 6.26 11.72
CA GLY A 18 10.87 7.19 11.66
C GLY A 18 11.46 7.58 13.03
N GLY A 19 10.68 7.51 14.12
CA GLY A 19 11.11 7.90 15.47
C GLY A 19 11.78 6.79 16.29
N LEU A 20 11.83 5.55 15.78
CA LEU A 20 12.36 4.39 16.51
C LEU A 20 13.89 4.22 16.42
N CYS A 21 14.61 5.14 15.80
CA CYS A 21 16.03 5.02 15.47
C CYS A 21 16.98 5.60 16.52
N SER A 22 16.76 5.48 17.80
CA SER A 22 17.79 5.82 18.81
C SER A 22 18.17 4.60 19.65
N THR A 23 19.48 4.45 19.70
CA THR A 23 20.32 3.39 20.23
C THR A 23 19.87 2.75 21.56
N ALA A 24 19.57 1.44 21.52
CA ALA A 24 19.72 0.57 22.67
C ALA A 24 20.16 -0.82 22.20
N LEU A 25 21.28 -1.30 22.70
CA LEU A 25 21.76 -2.68 22.51
C LEU A 25 20.77 -3.64 23.20
N ALA A 26 20.04 -4.41 22.43
CA ALA A 26 19.10 -5.41 22.92
C ALA A 26 19.81 -6.74 23.14
N GLN A 27 19.67 -7.30 24.36
CA GLN A 27 19.94 -8.70 24.61
C GLN A 27 18.72 -9.52 24.17
N THR A 28 18.95 -10.45 23.28
CA THR A 28 17.94 -11.42 22.82
C THR A 28 17.49 -12.32 23.97
N SER A 29 16.22 -12.28 24.33
CA SER A 29 15.61 -13.23 25.27
C SER A 29 15.00 -14.39 24.47
N GLU A 30 15.49 -15.62 24.70
CA GLU A 30 15.11 -16.87 24.03
C GLU A 30 13.71 -17.43 24.36
N ASP A 31 12.82 -16.72 25.03
CA ASP A 31 11.45 -17.20 25.24
C ASP A 31 10.52 -16.61 24.16
N SER A 32 10.18 -17.44 23.16
CA SER A 32 9.21 -17.06 22.12
C SER A 32 7.83 -16.82 22.76
N LYS A 33 7.51 -15.56 23.04
CA LYS A 33 6.21 -15.17 23.53
C LYS A 33 5.13 -15.46 22.47
N VAL A 34 3.94 -15.87 22.92
CA VAL A 34 2.78 -16.10 22.03
C VAL A 34 2.42 -14.79 21.33
N LEU A 35 2.43 -14.75 20.01
CA LEU A 35 2.05 -13.59 19.21
C LEU A 35 0.58 -13.23 19.43
N SER A 36 0.24 -11.95 19.32
CA SER A 36 -1.12 -11.46 19.50
C SER A 36 -2.11 -12.07 18.51
N SER A 37 -1.67 -12.47 17.31
CA SER A 37 -2.51 -13.19 16.34
C SER A 37 -3.08 -14.51 16.89
N SER A 38 -2.36 -15.18 17.77
CA SER A 38 -2.81 -16.40 18.47
C SER A 38 -3.74 -16.13 19.67
N ILE A 39 -3.90 -14.87 20.05
CA ILE A 39 -4.71 -14.42 21.18
C ILE A 39 -5.97 -13.68 20.72
N LEU A 40 -5.86 -12.91 19.63
CA LEU A 40 -6.94 -12.13 19.04
C LEU A 40 -8.09 -13.00 18.53
N PRO A 41 -9.34 -12.51 18.55
CA PRO A 41 -10.49 -13.24 18.02
C PRO A 41 -10.36 -13.62 16.55
N LYS A 42 -10.91 -14.76 16.14
CA LYS A 42 -10.97 -15.23 14.73
C LYS A 42 -11.61 -14.18 13.80
N ASP A 43 -12.64 -13.46 14.29
CA ASP A 43 -13.34 -12.40 13.55
C ASP A 43 -12.59 -11.05 13.73
N THR A 44 -11.31 -11.02 13.36
CA THR A 44 -10.48 -9.81 13.27
C THR A 44 -10.46 -9.35 11.83
N TYR A 45 -10.85 -8.08 11.59
CA TYR A 45 -10.99 -7.50 10.26
C TYR A 45 -9.77 -6.70 9.81
N LEU A 46 -9.00 -6.17 10.76
CA LEU A 46 -7.74 -5.48 10.50
C LEU A 46 -6.75 -5.87 11.59
N TYR A 47 -5.55 -6.18 11.18
CA TYR A 47 -4.43 -6.49 12.06
C TYR A 47 -3.16 -5.87 11.49
N LEU A 48 -2.47 -5.12 12.33
CA LEU A 48 -1.17 -4.51 12.06
C LEU A 48 -0.25 -4.93 13.20
N SER A 49 0.90 -5.48 12.91
CA SER A 49 1.85 -5.93 13.93
C SER A 49 3.28 -5.66 13.51
N VAL A 50 4.06 -5.23 14.48
CA VAL A 50 5.51 -5.33 14.52
C VAL A 50 5.82 -6.43 15.53
N PRO A 51 6.19 -7.65 15.12
CA PRO A 51 6.36 -8.79 16.03
C PRO A 51 7.44 -8.57 17.09
N SER A 52 8.51 -7.85 16.73
CA SER A 52 9.58 -7.45 17.63
C SER A 52 10.08 -6.06 17.28
N VAL A 53 9.90 -5.09 18.15
CA VAL A 53 10.44 -3.74 17.95
C VAL A 53 11.97 -3.74 18.03
N ALA A 54 12.55 -4.58 18.86
CA ALA A 54 14.00 -4.72 18.98
C ALA A 54 14.61 -5.22 17.67
N ASP A 55 14.09 -6.34 17.12
CA ASP A 55 14.59 -6.91 15.87
C ASP A 55 14.35 -5.98 14.67
N MET A 56 13.19 -5.30 14.65
CA MET A 56 12.91 -4.29 13.62
C MET A 56 13.95 -3.16 13.64
N LYS A 57 14.32 -2.66 14.82
CA LYS A 57 15.36 -1.63 14.96
C LYS A 57 16.71 -2.13 14.46
N GLU A 58 17.11 -3.36 14.84
CA GLU A 58 18.36 -3.99 14.42
C GLU A 58 18.39 -4.15 12.90
N GLN A 59 17.39 -4.79 12.31
CA GLN A 59 17.27 -4.97 10.85
C GLN A 59 17.30 -3.64 10.10
N PHE A 60 16.59 -2.62 10.62
CA PHE A 60 16.61 -1.29 10.01
C PHE A 60 18.00 -0.68 10.03
N MET A 61 18.71 -0.74 11.17
CA MET A 61 20.05 -0.15 11.30
C MET A 61 21.09 -0.85 10.44
N GLU A 62 20.94 -2.14 10.21
CA GLU A 62 21.80 -2.93 9.30
C GLU A 62 21.47 -2.68 7.82
N SER A 63 20.28 -2.22 7.51
CA SER A 63 19.85 -1.94 6.15
C SER A 63 20.53 -0.72 5.53
N SER A 64 20.48 -0.60 4.20
CA SER A 64 20.96 0.58 3.48
C SER A 64 20.21 1.85 3.91
N ALA A 65 18.93 1.74 4.25
CA ALA A 65 18.15 2.86 4.77
C ALA A 65 18.66 3.32 6.15
N GLY A 66 19.02 2.40 7.05
CA GLY A 66 19.63 2.70 8.34
C GLY A 66 21.04 3.29 8.20
N LYS A 67 21.87 2.68 7.35
CA LYS A 67 23.20 3.21 7.02
C LYS A 67 23.12 4.61 6.39
N MET A 68 22.16 4.85 5.52
CA MET A 68 21.88 6.18 4.97
C MET A 68 21.47 7.16 6.07
N TRP A 69 20.59 6.73 6.97
CA TRP A 69 20.14 7.56 8.09
C TRP A 69 21.29 7.96 9.01
N GLU A 70 22.26 7.09 9.25
CA GLU A 70 23.44 7.36 10.08
C GLU A 70 24.57 8.09 9.33
N ASP A 71 24.50 8.26 8.01
CA ASP A 71 25.54 8.95 7.25
C ASP A 71 25.77 10.36 7.82
N PRO A 72 27.03 10.72 8.16
CA PRO A 72 27.37 12.04 8.69
C PRO A 72 26.89 13.20 7.82
N ALA A 73 26.76 13.00 6.51
CA ALA A 73 26.28 14.02 5.59
C ALA A 73 24.79 14.39 5.84
N LEU A 74 24.00 13.49 6.44
CA LEU A 74 22.60 13.74 6.81
C LEU A 74 22.44 14.36 8.21
N ALA A 75 23.50 14.56 8.98
CA ALA A 75 23.40 14.96 10.39
C ALA A 75 22.62 16.27 10.58
N ASP A 76 22.87 17.29 9.74
CA ASP A 76 22.17 18.57 9.83
C ASP A 76 20.69 18.45 9.43
N PHE A 77 20.36 17.60 8.46
CA PHE A 77 19.00 17.36 8.04
C PHE A 77 18.23 16.52 9.06
N ARG A 78 18.86 15.51 9.68
CA ARG A 78 18.26 14.75 10.80
C ARG A 78 17.88 15.68 11.96
N ALA A 79 18.79 16.55 12.37
CA ALA A 79 18.52 17.52 13.44
C ALA A 79 17.33 18.43 13.11
N GLU A 80 17.15 18.80 11.83
CA GLU A 80 16.00 19.59 11.38
C GLU A 80 14.70 18.79 11.40
N LEU A 81 14.74 17.54 10.95
CA LEU A 81 13.60 16.63 11.03
C LEU A 81 13.18 16.40 12.49
N GLU A 82 14.12 16.07 13.36
CA GLU A 82 13.84 15.87 14.79
C GLU A 82 13.19 17.11 15.42
N LYS A 83 13.68 18.30 15.08
CA LYS A 83 13.10 19.57 15.56
C LYS A 83 11.68 19.79 15.01
N ALA A 84 11.44 19.55 13.72
CA ALA A 84 10.14 19.73 13.08
C ALA A 84 9.11 18.74 13.65
N PHE A 85 9.50 17.47 13.80
CA PHE A 85 8.63 16.42 14.36
C PHE A 85 8.39 16.59 15.86
N SER A 86 9.40 16.95 16.63
CA SER A 86 9.24 17.24 18.06
C SER A 86 8.21 18.35 18.28
N ALA A 87 8.27 19.43 17.51
CA ALA A 87 7.33 20.55 17.63
C ALA A 87 5.88 20.16 17.29
N GLU A 88 5.65 19.30 16.28
CA GLU A 88 4.32 18.79 15.95
C GLU A 88 3.80 17.78 16.99
N MET A 89 4.68 16.88 17.40
CA MET A 89 4.35 15.89 18.43
C MET A 89 4.11 16.56 19.79
N GLU A 90 4.90 17.57 20.16
CA GLU A 90 4.64 18.39 21.35
C GLU A 90 3.28 19.08 21.27
N GLN A 91 2.89 19.61 20.12
CA GLN A 91 1.59 20.28 19.96
C GLN A 91 0.41 19.30 19.94
N GLY A 92 0.57 18.13 19.29
CA GLY A 92 -0.46 17.07 19.24
C GLY A 92 -0.56 16.24 20.51
N LEU A 93 0.54 16.03 21.19
CA LEU A 93 0.67 15.17 22.36
C LEU A 93 1.00 15.94 23.65
N SER A 94 1.03 17.30 23.62
CA SER A 94 1.31 18.12 24.80
C SER A 94 0.43 17.74 25.99
N GLN A 95 -0.86 17.51 25.76
CA GLN A 95 -1.78 17.06 26.80
C GLN A 95 -1.44 15.66 27.32
N VAL A 96 -0.94 14.78 26.44
CA VAL A 96 -0.50 13.43 26.79
C VAL A 96 0.83 13.47 27.52
N GLN A 97 1.79 14.27 27.04
CA GLN A 97 3.08 14.48 27.70
C GLN A 97 2.91 15.12 29.10
N GLU A 98 2.05 16.14 29.21
CA GLU A 98 1.76 16.79 30.48
C GLU A 98 1.07 15.83 31.47
N ALA A 99 0.17 14.97 30.95
CA ALA A 99 -0.52 13.96 31.75
C ALA A 99 0.40 12.80 32.15
N LEU A 100 1.31 12.35 31.26
CA LEU A 100 2.19 11.21 31.50
C LEU A 100 3.54 11.62 32.13
N GLY A 101 3.98 12.88 31.91
CA GLY A 101 5.26 13.41 32.40
C GLY A 101 6.47 12.76 31.75
N MET A 102 6.31 12.32 30.48
CA MET A 102 7.36 11.76 29.61
C MET A 102 7.34 12.43 28.25
N THR A 103 8.48 12.48 27.62
CA THR A 103 8.60 12.89 26.23
C THR A 103 8.08 11.78 25.29
N VAL A 104 7.76 12.15 24.06
CA VAL A 104 7.33 11.16 23.05
C VAL A 104 8.45 10.17 22.74
N GLN A 105 9.69 10.64 22.73
CA GLN A 105 10.85 9.80 22.49
C GLN A 105 11.00 8.72 23.59
N GLU A 106 10.88 9.10 24.85
CA GLU A 106 10.88 8.14 25.95
C GLU A 106 9.72 7.14 25.85
N LEU A 107 8.55 7.56 25.34
CA LEU A 107 7.41 6.67 25.13
C LEU A 107 7.65 5.67 23.99
N LEU A 108 8.35 6.08 22.92
CA LEU A 108 8.70 5.22 21.78
C LEU A 108 9.84 4.23 22.11
N GLU A 109 10.61 4.48 23.15
CA GLU A 109 11.68 3.58 23.60
C GLU A 109 11.17 2.47 24.53
N VAL A 110 9.93 2.58 25.05
CA VAL A 110 9.38 1.59 25.98
C VAL A 110 9.10 0.22 25.34
N PRO A 111 8.55 0.10 24.09
CA PRO A 111 8.29 -1.21 23.52
C PRO A 111 9.58 -1.89 23.03
N THR A 112 9.75 -3.15 23.42
CA THR A 112 10.88 -3.99 22.98
C THR A 112 10.42 -5.21 22.20
N GLY A 113 9.30 -5.81 22.56
CA GLY A 113 8.70 -6.94 21.85
C GLY A 113 7.58 -6.52 20.90
N GLU A 114 6.52 -7.32 20.83
CA GLU A 114 5.41 -7.08 19.90
C GLU A 114 4.62 -5.80 20.22
N VAL A 115 4.39 -4.99 19.17
CA VAL A 115 3.37 -3.93 19.16
C VAL A 115 2.37 -4.25 18.07
N SER A 116 1.10 -4.41 18.43
CA SER A 116 0.07 -4.71 17.43
C SER A 116 -1.24 -3.99 17.71
N LEU A 117 -1.91 -3.61 16.63
CA LEU A 117 -3.23 -2.99 16.62
C LEU A 117 -4.20 -3.86 15.81
N ALA A 118 -5.36 -4.15 16.38
CA ALA A 118 -6.40 -4.87 15.69
C ALA A 118 -7.77 -4.22 15.84
N PHE A 119 -8.60 -4.43 14.80
CA PHE A 119 -10.03 -4.16 14.83
C PHE A 119 -10.77 -5.49 14.69
N SER A 120 -11.46 -5.87 15.75
CA SER A 120 -12.09 -7.19 15.87
C SER A 120 -13.57 -7.06 16.21
N LYS A 121 -14.33 -8.11 15.88
CA LYS A 121 -15.71 -8.22 16.32
C LYS A 121 -15.75 -8.44 17.84
N ALA A 122 -16.46 -7.57 18.51
CA ALA A 122 -16.68 -7.63 19.95
C ALA A 122 -18.12 -8.09 20.25
N PRO A 123 -18.32 -9.03 21.20
CA PRO A 123 -19.68 -9.37 21.63
C PRO A 123 -20.45 -8.15 22.17
N PRO A 124 -21.79 -8.05 22.00
CA PRO A 124 -22.68 -9.01 21.32
C PRO A 124 -22.72 -8.88 19.79
N ASN A 125 -22.23 -7.86 19.16
CA ASN A 125 -22.09 -7.64 17.72
C ASN A 125 -21.63 -6.19 17.44
N LYS A 126 -20.55 -5.80 18.10
CA LYS A 126 -19.91 -4.48 17.91
C LYS A 126 -18.54 -4.69 17.28
N MET A 127 -17.93 -3.61 16.89
CA MET A 127 -16.53 -3.56 16.54
C MET A 127 -15.75 -2.91 17.68
N GLY A 128 -14.61 -3.49 18.05
CA GLY A 128 -13.70 -2.95 19.02
C GLY A 128 -12.28 -2.87 18.47
N ALA A 129 -11.53 -1.91 18.98
CA ALA A 129 -10.10 -1.80 18.76
C ALA A 129 -9.36 -2.39 19.97
N ILE A 130 -8.24 -3.04 19.70
CA ILE A 130 -7.37 -3.59 20.72
C ILE A 130 -5.91 -3.36 20.32
N LEU A 131 -5.11 -2.91 21.28
CA LEU A 131 -3.69 -2.64 21.15
C LEU A 131 -2.92 -3.52 22.12
N PHE A 132 -1.94 -4.23 21.61
CA PHE A 132 -0.92 -4.94 22.40
C PHE A 132 0.36 -4.13 22.39
N PHE A 133 1.03 -4.13 23.52
CA PHE A 133 2.24 -3.38 23.74
C PHE A 133 3.16 -4.15 24.67
N ASP A 134 4.17 -4.82 24.11
CA ASP A 134 5.15 -5.57 24.89
C ASP A 134 6.29 -4.63 25.32
N TYR A 135 6.42 -4.42 26.62
CA TYR A 135 7.38 -3.50 27.20
C TYR A 135 8.62 -4.18 27.80
N GLY A 136 8.71 -5.51 27.71
CA GLY A 136 9.88 -6.27 28.20
C GLY A 136 10.27 -5.89 29.63
N GLU A 137 11.49 -5.45 29.81
CA GLU A 137 12.05 -5.09 31.13
C GLU A 137 11.61 -3.70 31.63
N HIS A 138 10.87 -2.90 30.85
CA HIS A 138 10.46 -1.54 31.20
C HIS A 138 9.22 -1.47 32.11
N GLU A 139 9.00 -2.50 32.94
CA GLU A 139 7.80 -2.65 33.78
C GLU A 139 7.58 -1.45 34.73
N GLU A 140 8.64 -0.98 35.38
CA GLU A 140 8.55 0.14 36.32
C GLU A 140 8.18 1.45 35.65
N GLN A 141 8.67 1.67 34.42
CA GLN A 141 8.29 2.84 33.59
C GLN A 141 6.80 2.78 33.25
N VAL A 142 6.32 1.63 32.75
CA VAL A 142 4.91 1.44 32.38
C VAL A 142 3.99 1.59 33.58
N LYS A 143 4.33 1.02 34.73
CA LYS A 143 3.56 1.19 35.96
C LYS A 143 3.49 2.65 36.40
N GLY A 144 4.61 3.36 36.39
CA GLY A 144 4.66 4.78 36.72
C GLY A 144 3.82 5.65 35.79
N LEU A 145 3.80 5.32 34.48
CA LEU A 145 2.94 5.95 33.47
C LEU A 145 1.46 5.71 33.76
N LEU A 146 1.09 4.46 34.04
CA LEU A 146 -0.29 4.09 34.33
C LEU A 146 -0.80 4.68 35.61
N GLU A 147 0.02 4.80 36.66
CA GLU A 147 -0.35 5.48 37.93
C GLU A 147 -0.67 6.96 37.68
N LYS A 148 0.16 7.66 36.88
CA LYS A 148 -0.09 9.05 36.50
C LYS A 148 -1.37 9.18 35.67
N ALA A 149 -1.53 8.31 34.66
CA ALA A 149 -2.72 8.27 33.82
C ALA A 149 -4.00 8.02 34.64
N LEU A 150 -3.98 7.07 35.59
CA LEU A 150 -5.07 6.78 36.52
C LEU A 150 -5.41 7.99 37.37
N GLY A 151 -4.39 8.69 37.91
CA GLY A 151 -4.58 9.92 38.68
C GLY A 151 -5.32 11.00 37.89
N GLY A 152 -4.95 11.20 36.62
CA GLY A 152 -5.60 12.12 35.70
C GLY A 152 -7.03 11.69 35.35
N LEU A 153 -7.19 10.45 34.87
CA LEU A 153 -8.49 9.89 34.44
C LEU A 153 -9.53 9.87 35.54
N SER A 154 -9.12 9.59 36.80
CA SER A 154 -10.01 9.58 37.95
C SER A 154 -10.60 10.96 38.29
N GLN A 155 -9.99 12.04 37.81
CA GLN A 155 -10.48 13.41 38.00
C GLN A 155 -11.41 13.87 36.87
N VAL A 156 -11.57 13.08 35.82
CA VAL A 156 -12.42 13.42 34.67
C VAL A 156 -13.88 13.13 35.00
N PRO A 157 -14.77 14.13 35.15
CA PRO A 157 -16.13 13.93 35.66
C PRO A 157 -17.04 13.06 34.83
N VAL A 158 -16.65 12.84 33.56
CA VAL A 158 -17.44 12.06 32.57
C VAL A 158 -17.06 10.58 32.54
N LEU A 159 -16.04 10.17 33.30
CA LEU A 159 -15.59 8.79 33.38
C LEU A 159 -16.06 8.17 34.72
N GLU A 160 -16.40 6.89 34.66
CA GLU A 160 -16.74 6.07 35.83
C GLU A 160 -15.87 4.81 35.82
N ALA A 161 -15.08 4.62 36.86
CA ALA A 161 -14.28 3.41 37.03
C ALA A 161 -15.19 2.18 37.20
N ALA A 162 -14.88 1.10 36.50
CA ALA A 162 -15.65 -0.16 36.50
C ALA A 162 -14.69 -1.36 36.46
N ASN A 163 -13.62 -1.32 37.28
CA ASN A 163 -12.61 -2.38 37.33
C ASN A 163 -13.22 -3.74 37.64
N PHE A 164 -12.63 -4.78 37.09
CA PHE A 164 -13.04 -6.16 37.35
C PHE A 164 -11.82 -7.09 37.28
N GLU A 165 -11.98 -8.30 37.81
CA GLU A 165 -11.01 -9.39 37.67
C GLU A 165 -11.52 -10.42 36.67
N HIS A 166 -10.63 -10.92 35.79
CA HIS A 166 -10.94 -11.98 34.84
C HIS A 166 -9.72 -12.89 34.61
N SER A 167 -9.91 -14.21 34.70
CA SER A 167 -8.84 -15.19 34.60
C SER A 167 -7.62 -14.89 35.47
N GLY A 168 -7.86 -14.41 36.70
CA GLY A 168 -6.81 -14.06 37.69
C GLY A 168 -6.04 -12.78 37.35
N THR A 169 -6.54 -11.95 36.44
CA THR A 169 -5.90 -10.67 36.02
C THR A 169 -6.85 -9.51 36.31
N GLU A 170 -6.36 -8.48 37.00
CA GLU A 170 -7.09 -7.24 37.21
C GLU A 170 -7.18 -6.44 35.90
N VAL A 171 -8.39 -6.00 35.54
CA VAL A 171 -8.68 -5.17 34.40
C VAL A 171 -9.15 -3.80 34.88
N VAL A 172 -8.42 -2.76 34.51
CA VAL A 172 -8.83 -1.38 34.75
C VAL A 172 -9.77 -0.97 33.62
N LEU A 173 -10.98 -0.53 33.97
CA LEU A 173 -12.00 -0.14 33.00
C LEU A 173 -12.63 1.20 33.40
N PHE A 174 -12.87 2.04 32.39
CA PHE A 174 -13.62 3.28 32.50
C PHE A 174 -14.81 3.26 31.54
N ASN A 175 -16.00 3.54 32.10
CA ASN A 175 -17.21 3.79 31.31
C ASN A 175 -17.35 5.29 31.05
N ILE A 176 -17.74 5.66 29.85
CA ILE A 176 -18.06 7.03 29.45
C ILE A 176 -19.54 7.28 29.74
N LYS A 177 -19.87 8.33 30.53
CA LYS A 177 -21.25 8.67 30.88
C LYS A 177 -22.13 8.84 29.62
N ALA A 178 -23.35 8.35 29.70
CA ALA A 178 -24.28 8.18 28.57
C ALA A 178 -24.55 9.47 27.77
N ASP A 179 -24.51 10.63 28.39
CA ASP A 179 -24.78 11.92 27.73
C ASP A 179 -23.71 12.32 26.70
N ILE A 180 -22.47 11.84 26.92
CA ILE A 180 -21.34 12.09 26.02
C ILE A 180 -21.13 10.91 25.07
N ALA A 181 -21.36 9.69 25.53
CA ALA A 181 -21.28 8.48 24.70
C ALA A 181 -22.21 8.52 23.48
N LYS A 182 -23.32 9.29 23.54
CA LYS A 182 -24.22 9.52 22.40
C LYS A 182 -23.58 10.36 21.28
N LYS A 183 -22.56 11.17 21.59
CA LYS A 183 -21.86 12.05 20.65
C LYS A 183 -20.59 11.44 20.07
N THR A 184 -20.12 10.34 20.65
CA THR A 184 -18.91 9.61 20.24
C THR A 184 -19.30 8.17 19.88
N PRO A 185 -19.55 7.86 18.61
CA PRO A 185 -20.08 6.55 18.21
C PRO A 185 -19.10 5.38 18.41
N LEU A 186 -17.81 5.64 18.67
CA LEU A 186 -16.75 4.62 18.68
C LEU A 186 -16.33 4.09 20.05
N ALA A 187 -16.65 4.74 21.16
CA ALA A 187 -16.25 4.24 22.46
C ALA A 187 -17.28 4.60 23.56
N LYS A 188 -17.83 3.60 24.21
CA LYS A 188 -18.64 3.74 25.43
C LYS A 188 -17.84 3.40 26.68
N GLU A 189 -16.75 2.72 26.51
CA GLU A 189 -15.82 2.26 27.53
C GLU A 189 -14.42 2.19 26.94
N PHE A 190 -13.42 2.19 27.79
CA PHE A 190 -12.04 1.83 27.47
C PHE A 190 -11.35 1.30 28.72
N GLY A 191 -10.36 0.44 28.52
CA GLY A 191 -9.65 -0.14 29.64
C GLY A 191 -8.41 -0.89 29.19
N TRP A 192 -7.68 -1.41 30.18
CA TRP A 192 -6.45 -2.15 29.97
C TRP A 192 -6.19 -3.16 31.08
N PHE A 193 -5.26 -4.06 30.83
CA PHE A 193 -4.63 -4.91 31.82
C PHE A 193 -3.13 -5.05 31.53
N LEU A 194 -2.37 -5.45 32.57
CA LEU A 194 -0.98 -5.85 32.44
C LEU A 194 -0.86 -7.34 32.73
N LYS A 195 -0.16 -8.07 31.88
CA LYS A 195 0.13 -9.48 32.07
C LYS A 195 1.36 -9.90 31.27
N ASP A 196 2.28 -10.64 31.89
CA ASP A 196 3.48 -11.20 31.26
C ASP A 196 4.26 -10.18 30.42
N GLN A 197 4.59 -9.03 31.03
CA GLN A 197 5.32 -7.90 30.42
C GLN A 197 4.62 -7.27 29.21
N ARG A 198 3.30 -7.46 29.07
CA ARG A 198 2.47 -6.86 28.05
C ARG A 198 1.38 -6.00 28.64
N MET A 199 1.15 -4.86 28.03
CA MET A 199 -0.04 -4.03 28.25
C MET A 199 -1.01 -4.26 27.09
N VAL A 200 -2.26 -4.51 27.42
CA VAL A 200 -3.34 -4.66 26.43
C VAL A 200 -4.39 -3.61 26.72
N LEU A 201 -4.65 -2.75 25.71
CA LEU A 201 -5.68 -1.70 25.77
C LEU A 201 -6.80 -2.03 24.80
N SER A 202 -8.05 -1.74 25.19
CA SER A 202 -9.19 -1.86 24.28
C SER A 202 -10.30 -0.88 24.63
N ASN A 203 -11.09 -0.53 23.63
CA ASN A 203 -12.36 0.18 23.80
C ASN A 203 -13.56 -0.79 24.04
N SER A 204 -13.26 -2.05 24.39
CA SER A 204 -14.25 -3.09 24.64
C SER A 204 -13.79 -4.02 25.77
N SER A 205 -14.52 -4.00 26.89
CA SER A 205 -14.32 -4.95 27.99
C SER A 205 -14.52 -6.41 27.56
N ALA A 206 -15.39 -6.65 26.57
CA ALA A 206 -15.60 -7.99 26.03
C ALA A 206 -14.37 -8.50 25.28
N LEU A 207 -13.66 -7.64 24.53
CA LEU A 207 -12.40 -8.00 23.88
C LEU A 207 -11.31 -8.28 24.90
N LEU A 208 -11.17 -7.46 25.95
CA LEU A 208 -10.19 -7.70 27.02
C LEU A 208 -10.41 -9.07 27.68
N LYS A 209 -11.66 -9.47 27.92
CA LYS A 209 -11.98 -10.80 28.46
C LYS A 209 -11.62 -11.93 27.49
N LEU A 210 -12.01 -11.81 26.20
CA LEU A 210 -11.66 -12.80 25.18
C LEU A 210 -10.15 -12.96 25.02
N THR A 211 -9.42 -11.86 25.10
CA THR A 211 -7.95 -11.87 25.04
C THR A 211 -7.36 -12.62 26.24
N LEU A 212 -7.86 -12.38 27.44
CA LEU A 212 -7.42 -13.13 28.63
C LEU A 212 -7.80 -14.61 28.58
N ASP A 213 -8.94 -14.96 28.00
CA ASP A 213 -9.37 -16.35 27.82
C ASP A 213 -8.50 -17.12 26.81
N ASN A 214 -7.89 -16.43 25.86
CA ASN A 214 -7.00 -17.01 24.84
C ASN A 214 -5.51 -16.77 25.12
N TRP A 215 -5.13 -16.30 26.31
CA TRP A 215 -3.80 -15.76 26.60
C TRP A 215 -2.65 -16.73 26.35
N ASP A 216 -2.86 -18.01 26.54
CA ASP A 216 -1.88 -19.08 26.30
C ASP A 216 -1.74 -19.46 24.80
N GLY A 217 -2.49 -18.83 23.90
CA GLY A 217 -2.47 -19.11 22.47
C GLY A 217 -3.12 -20.43 22.06
N SER A 218 -3.70 -21.18 23.02
CA SER A 218 -4.33 -22.50 22.73
C SER A 218 -5.77 -22.40 22.20
N GLY A 219 -6.32 -21.18 22.13
CA GLY A 219 -7.71 -20.94 21.70
C GLY A 219 -7.98 -21.35 20.25
N GLU A 220 -9.08 -22.11 20.04
CA GLU A 220 -9.49 -22.55 18.70
C GLU A 220 -10.15 -21.45 17.85
N LYS A 221 -10.56 -20.34 18.47
CA LYS A 221 -11.25 -19.24 17.80
C LYS A 221 -10.39 -17.96 17.77
N THR A 222 -9.13 -18.11 17.39
CA THR A 222 -8.18 -17.02 17.26
C THR A 222 -7.92 -16.64 15.82
N LEU A 223 -7.29 -15.46 15.60
CA LEU A 223 -6.92 -14.98 14.27
C LEU A 223 -5.94 -15.96 13.59
N ALA A 224 -4.96 -16.48 14.32
CA ALA A 224 -4.04 -17.49 13.79
C ALA A 224 -4.73 -18.78 13.32
N LYS A 225 -5.97 -19.06 13.79
CA LYS A 225 -6.81 -20.19 13.33
C LYS A 225 -7.86 -19.77 12.28
N ASN A 226 -7.84 -18.53 11.82
CA ASN A 226 -8.63 -18.10 10.68
C ASN A 226 -7.98 -18.66 9.40
N GLU A 227 -8.75 -19.40 8.60
CA GLU A 227 -8.24 -20.09 7.41
C GLU A 227 -7.65 -19.13 6.38
N VAL A 228 -8.26 -17.96 6.18
CA VAL A 228 -7.79 -16.94 5.24
C VAL A 228 -6.49 -16.30 5.76
N TYR A 229 -6.46 -15.89 7.03
CA TYR A 229 -5.26 -15.34 7.65
C TYR A 229 -4.09 -16.33 7.60
N SER A 230 -4.33 -17.56 8.05
CA SER A 230 -3.31 -18.62 8.07
C SER A 230 -2.77 -18.92 6.66
N TYR A 231 -3.66 -18.96 5.65
CA TYR A 231 -3.24 -19.15 4.27
C TYR A 231 -2.36 -18.00 3.78
N ILE A 232 -2.79 -16.75 4.01
CA ILE A 232 -2.04 -15.55 3.62
C ILE A 232 -0.65 -15.56 4.26
N MET A 233 -0.56 -15.80 5.57
CA MET A 233 0.72 -15.84 6.27
C MET A 233 1.62 -16.95 5.75
N SER A 234 1.07 -18.13 5.46
CA SER A 234 1.85 -19.25 4.87
C SER A 234 2.46 -18.95 3.50
N LYS A 235 1.93 -17.93 2.78
CA LYS A 235 2.46 -17.48 1.49
C LYS A 235 3.42 -16.30 1.60
N CYS A 236 3.26 -15.48 2.64
CA CYS A 236 3.98 -14.22 2.80
C CYS A 236 5.19 -14.33 3.75
N GLU A 237 5.10 -15.12 4.80
CA GLU A 237 6.19 -15.28 5.76
C GLU A 237 7.28 -16.23 5.22
N SER A 238 8.55 -15.88 5.44
CA SER A 238 9.68 -16.79 5.22
C SER A 238 9.71 -17.84 6.33
N GLU A 239 9.55 -17.40 7.58
CA GLU A 239 9.37 -18.21 8.77
C GLU A 239 8.29 -17.57 9.66
N PRO A 240 7.55 -18.35 10.47
CA PRO A 240 6.51 -17.79 11.34
C PRO A 240 7.07 -16.74 12.32
N GLY A 241 6.59 -15.51 12.22
CA GLY A 241 6.99 -14.39 13.07
C GLY A 241 8.29 -13.69 12.68
N ALA A 242 8.88 -14.02 11.54
CA ALA A 242 10.12 -13.40 11.06
C ALA A 242 9.92 -12.00 10.46
N GLY A 243 8.70 -11.60 10.16
CA GLY A 243 8.42 -10.31 9.52
C GLY A 243 8.75 -9.11 10.42
N MET A 244 9.39 -8.10 9.86
CA MET A 244 9.54 -6.80 10.50
C MET A 244 8.18 -6.13 10.73
N MET A 245 7.28 -6.28 9.76
CA MET A 245 5.91 -5.77 9.82
C MET A 245 4.95 -6.76 9.17
N VAL A 246 3.84 -7.03 9.85
CA VAL A 246 2.76 -7.90 9.39
C VAL A 246 1.48 -7.09 9.31
N THR A 247 0.78 -7.20 8.19
CA THR A 247 -0.54 -6.59 8.02
C THR A 247 -1.54 -7.62 7.52
N TYR A 248 -2.79 -7.49 7.97
CA TYR A 248 -3.91 -8.27 7.46
C TYR A 248 -5.18 -7.43 7.47
N ALA A 249 -6.00 -7.57 6.45
CA ALA A 249 -7.32 -6.96 6.39
C ALA A 249 -8.32 -7.91 5.72
N ASP A 250 -9.53 -8.00 6.25
CA ASP A 250 -10.74 -8.46 5.57
C ASP A 250 -11.57 -7.22 5.18
N PRO A 251 -11.35 -6.63 4.01
CA PRO A 251 -11.98 -5.35 3.64
C PRO A 251 -13.50 -5.48 3.47
N VAL A 252 -13.99 -6.62 2.99
CA VAL A 252 -15.42 -6.87 2.79
C VAL A 252 -16.12 -7.12 4.11
N GLY A 253 -15.51 -7.92 4.99
CA GLY A 253 -15.99 -8.16 6.35
C GLY A 253 -16.00 -6.88 7.18
N LEU A 254 -14.93 -6.09 7.12
CA LEU A 254 -14.83 -4.80 7.81
C LEU A 254 -15.92 -3.83 7.35
N PHE A 255 -16.09 -3.66 6.04
CA PHE A 255 -17.12 -2.78 5.49
C PHE A 255 -18.52 -3.22 5.90
N THR A 256 -18.79 -4.52 5.79
CA THR A 256 -20.07 -5.13 6.19
C THR A 256 -20.36 -4.90 7.68
N GLN A 257 -19.37 -5.08 8.53
CA GLN A 257 -19.50 -4.88 9.97
C GLN A 257 -19.74 -3.39 10.32
N LEU A 258 -19.06 -2.46 9.65
CA LEU A 258 -19.28 -1.02 9.82
C LEU A 258 -20.71 -0.59 9.47
N VAL A 259 -21.27 -1.17 8.42
CA VAL A 259 -22.68 -0.93 8.01
C VAL A 259 -23.63 -1.52 9.06
N GLN A 260 -23.44 -2.78 9.45
CA GLN A 260 -24.32 -3.49 10.40
C GLN A 260 -24.33 -2.83 11.79
N THR A 261 -23.21 -2.27 12.22
CA THR A 261 -23.11 -1.59 13.53
C THR A 261 -23.63 -0.16 13.51
N GLY A 262 -23.98 0.37 12.32
CA GLY A 262 -24.39 1.77 12.15
C GLY A 262 -23.26 2.77 12.34
N SER A 263 -22.01 2.32 12.30
CA SER A 263 -20.81 3.17 12.51
C SER A 263 -20.61 4.20 11.39
N LEU A 264 -21.25 4.00 10.22
CA LEU A 264 -21.21 4.92 9.07
C LEU A 264 -22.27 6.04 9.15
N GLY A 265 -23.12 6.05 10.17
CA GLY A 265 -24.16 7.08 10.33
C GLY A 265 -25.08 7.17 9.11
N GLU A 266 -25.33 8.38 8.59
CA GLU A 266 -26.22 8.63 7.44
C GLU A 266 -25.74 7.93 6.15
N ALA A 267 -24.43 7.74 5.96
CA ALA A 267 -23.88 7.00 4.83
C ALA A 267 -24.20 5.49 4.89
N GLY A 268 -24.63 4.97 6.04
CA GLY A 268 -24.90 3.54 6.25
C GLY A 268 -26.01 3.00 5.35
N MET A 269 -27.01 3.83 4.99
CA MET A 269 -28.09 3.39 4.08
C MET A 269 -27.57 3.14 2.66
N GLN A 270 -26.75 4.07 2.12
CA GLN A 270 -26.14 3.93 0.80
C GLN A 270 -25.14 2.77 0.78
N ALA A 271 -24.35 2.62 1.85
CA ALA A 271 -23.42 1.52 2.03
C ALA A 271 -24.15 0.16 2.13
N GLY A 272 -25.33 0.10 2.75
CA GLY A 272 -26.16 -1.11 2.79
C GLY A 272 -26.65 -1.54 1.41
N LEU A 273 -27.01 -0.57 0.54
CA LEU A 273 -27.35 -0.87 -0.85
C LEU A 273 -26.11 -1.38 -1.62
N ALA A 274 -24.93 -0.82 -1.40
CA ALA A 274 -23.70 -1.31 -2.01
C ALA A 274 -23.40 -2.77 -1.64
N ILE A 275 -23.56 -3.16 -0.37
CA ILE A 275 -23.37 -4.56 0.06
C ILE A 275 -24.30 -5.52 -0.69
N SER A 276 -25.53 -5.10 -0.99
CA SER A 276 -26.50 -5.99 -1.66
C SER A 276 -26.09 -6.37 -3.08
N VAL A 277 -25.22 -5.59 -3.73
CA VAL A 277 -24.72 -5.88 -5.08
C VAL A 277 -23.34 -6.57 -5.09
N PHE A 278 -22.68 -6.74 -3.93
CA PHE A 278 -21.38 -7.43 -3.84
C PHE A 278 -21.37 -8.82 -4.46
N PRO A 279 -22.37 -9.70 -4.24
CA PRO A 279 -22.39 -11.01 -4.87
C PRO A 279 -22.45 -10.95 -6.40
N MET A 280 -23.17 -9.97 -6.96
CA MET A 280 -23.25 -9.78 -8.42
C MET A 280 -21.94 -9.29 -9.02
N LEU A 281 -21.21 -8.46 -8.28
CA LEU A 281 -19.89 -7.96 -8.68
C LEU A 281 -18.77 -8.96 -8.38
N GLY A 282 -19.04 -10.06 -7.68
CA GLY A 282 -18.02 -11.00 -7.21
C GLY A 282 -17.16 -10.44 -6.06
N ALA A 283 -17.46 -9.24 -5.54
CA ALA A 283 -16.68 -8.60 -4.50
C ALA A 283 -16.63 -9.41 -3.19
N ASN A 284 -17.65 -10.23 -2.93
CA ASN A 284 -17.70 -11.16 -1.80
C ASN A 284 -16.67 -12.30 -1.88
N GLN A 285 -16.01 -12.50 -3.04
CA GLN A 285 -14.90 -13.45 -3.21
C GLN A 285 -13.60 -12.94 -2.61
N LEU A 286 -13.42 -11.62 -2.46
CA LEU A 286 -12.28 -11.03 -1.75
C LEU A 286 -12.45 -11.28 -0.25
N LYS A 287 -11.62 -12.18 0.32
CA LYS A 287 -11.71 -12.61 1.71
C LYS A 287 -10.65 -11.99 2.60
N GLY A 288 -9.53 -11.59 2.02
CA GLY A 288 -8.44 -11.00 2.79
C GLY A 288 -7.30 -10.49 1.94
N ILE A 289 -6.57 -9.57 2.51
CA ILE A 289 -5.31 -9.04 1.98
C ILE A 289 -4.35 -9.05 3.15
N GLY A 290 -3.15 -9.55 2.95
CA GLY A 290 -2.11 -9.45 3.98
C GLY A 290 -0.74 -9.29 3.36
N THR A 291 0.14 -8.66 4.13
CA THR A 291 1.52 -8.37 3.72
C THR A 291 2.45 -8.67 4.87
N VAL A 292 3.58 -9.26 4.56
CA VAL A 292 4.75 -9.40 5.44
C VAL A 292 5.93 -8.72 4.78
N SER A 293 6.61 -7.85 5.52
CA SER A 293 7.83 -7.16 5.07
C SER A 293 9.01 -7.60 5.93
N GLU A 294 10.14 -7.86 5.31
CA GLU A 294 11.41 -8.28 5.92
C GLU A 294 12.52 -7.37 5.39
N MET A 295 13.56 -7.12 6.17
CA MET A 295 14.73 -6.32 5.80
C MET A 295 16.03 -7.00 6.27
N GLY A 296 17.17 -6.59 5.67
CA GLY A 296 18.50 -6.99 6.14
C GLY A 296 18.88 -8.44 5.80
N GLY A 297 18.31 -9.04 4.75
CA GLY A 297 18.70 -10.39 4.30
C GLY A 297 19.94 -10.41 3.41
N GLU A 298 20.61 -11.57 3.31
CA GLU A 298 21.77 -11.76 2.43
C GLU A 298 21.39 -11.72 0.94
N GLU A 299 20.20 -12.22 0.59
CA GLU A 299 19.70 -12.28 -0.79
C GLU A 299 19.04 -10.96 -1.23
N PHE A 300 18.28 -10.35 -0.31
CA PHE A 300 17.56 -9.11 -0.55
C PHE A 300 17.83 -8.12 0.58
N GLU A 301 18.08 -6.88 0.23
CA GLU A 301 18.10 -5.75 1.17
C GLU A 301 16.76 -5.61 1.90
N GLY A 302 15.68 -5.85 1.17
CA GLY A 302 14.33 -5.88 1.70
C GLY A 302 13.42 -6.67 0.78
N VAL A 303 12.46 -7.37 1.36
CA VAL A 303 11.43 -8.09 0.63
C VAL A 303 10.06 -7.87 1.27
N SER A 304 9.06 -7.64 0.44
CA SER A 304 7.67 -7.51 0.86
C SER A 304 6.82 -8.47 0.06
N ARG A 305 6.15 -9.39 0.74
CA ARG A 305 5.22 -10.35 0.13
C ARG A 305 3.81 -10.01 0.55
N SER A 306 2.93 -9.84 -0.44
CA SER A 306 1.52 -9.53 -0.23
C SER A 306 0.66 -10.58 -0.91
N MET A 307 -0.32 -11.12 -0.20
CA MET A 307 -1.29 -12.04 -0.77
C MET A 307 -2.68 -11.40 -0.76
N ILE A 308 -3.30 -11.33 -1.93
CA ILE A 308 -4.72 -11.02 -2.09
C ILE A 308 -5.47 -12.34 -2.17
N TYR A 309 -6.16 -12.72 -1.09
CA TYR A 309 -6.98 -13.92 -1.07
C TYR A 309 -8.34 -13.64 -1.69
N CYS A 310 -8.57 -14.23 -2.85
CA CYS A 310 -9.82 -14.14 -3.60
C CYS A 310 -10.24 -15.53 -4.05
N GLU A 311 -11.45 -15.96 -3.64
CA GLU A 311 -11.98 -17.28 -4.00
C GLU A 311 -12.01 -17.46 -5.52
N GLN A 312 -11.61 -18.65 -5.99
CA GLN A 312 -11.55 -19.00 -7.40
C GLN A 312 -12.70 -19.98 -7.77
N PRO A 313 -13.17 -20.00 -9.02
CA PRO A 313 -12.87 -19.05 -10.10
C PRO A 313 -13.52 -17.66 -9.88
N PRO A 314 -12.95 -16.59 -10.45
CA PRO A 314 -13.50 -15.24 -10.30
C PRO A 314 -14.89 -15.13 -10.92
N GLN A 315 -15.79 -14.38 -10.29
CA GLN A 315 -17.18 -14.19 -10.73
C GLN A 315 -17.51 -12.69 -10.90
N GLY A 316 -18.54 -12.40 -11.65
CA GLY A 316 -19.00 -11.03 -11.88
C GLY A 316 -17.90 -10.13 -12.43
N ALA A 317 -17.77 -8.93 -11.88
CA ALA A 317 -16.77 -7.96 -12.30
C ALA A 317 -15.31 -8.42 -12.03
N MET A 318 -15.09 -9.37 -11.10
CA MET A 318 -13.75 -9.89 -10.84
C MET A 318 -13.15 -10.63 -12.04
N GLN A 319 -13.99 -11.13 -12.95
CA GLN A 319 -13.53 -11.76 -14.20
C GLN A 319 -12.81 -10.79 -15.13
N MET A 320 -13.04 -9.49 -14.99
CA MET A 320 -12.37 -8.45 -15.78
C MET A 320 -10.88 -8.32 -15.47
N PHE A 321 -10.44 -8.79 -14.30
CA PHE A 321 -9.06 -8.66 -13.82
C PHE A 321 -8.23 -9.93 -13.98
N GLN A 322 -8.66 -10.84 -14.88
CA GLN A 322 -7.90 -12.05 -15.14
C GLN A 322 -6.64 -11.75 -15.95
N LEU A 323 -5.52 -12.23 -15.45
CA LEU A 323 -4.21 -12.08 -16.07
C LEU A 323 -3.70 -13.45 -16.58
N ALA A 324 -2.78 -13.43 -17.51
CA ALA A 324 -2.03 -14.59 -17.99
C ALA A 324 -0.54 -14.39 -17.72
N GLU A 325 0.23 -15.47 -17.79
CA GLU A 325 1.68 -15.40 -17.69
C GLU A 325 2.26 -14.38 -18.67
N THR A 326 3.21 -13.57 -18.22
CA THR A 326 3.83 -12.50 -19.00
C THR A 326 5.29 -12.82 -19.31
N ASP A 327 5.79 -12.30 -20.43
CA ASP A 327 7.19 -12.42 -20.83
C ASP A 327 8.07 -11.57 -19.88
N PRO A 328 9.08 -12.15 -19.22
CA PRO A 328 9.96 -11.40 -18.33
C PRO A 328 10.98 -10.53 -19.08
N THR A 329 10.98 -10.52 -20.40
CA THR A 329 11.96 -9.79 -21.20
C THR A 329 11.38 -8.47 -21.70
N PRO A 330 11.96 -7.30 -21.32
CA PRO A 330 11.59 -6.03 -21.92
C PRO A 330 11.80 -6.05 -23.44
N PRO A 331 10.84 -5.55 -24.23
CA PRO A 331 11.03 -5.36 -25.66
C PRO A 331 12.24 -4.44 -25.97
N SER A 332 12.82 -4.60 -27.16
CA SER A 332 14.00 -3.82 -27.57
C SER A 332 13.80 -2.30 -27.59
N TRP A 333 12.56 -1.84 -27.69
CA TRP A 333 12.24 -0.41 -27.61
C TRP A 333 12.29 0.16 -26.19
N VAL A 334 12.31 -0.67 -25.15
CA VAL A 334 12.57 -0.25 -23.77
C VAL A 334 14.08 -0.10 -23.59
N LYS A 335 14.57 1.12 -23.44
CA LYS A 335 16.00 1.44 -23.48
C LYS A 335 16.63 1.50 -22.08
N GLU A 336 17.97 1.49 -22.05
CA GLU A 336 18.77 1.44 -20.82
C GLU A 336 18.52 2.60 -19.84
N ASN A 337 18.03 3.76 -20.32
CA ASN A 337 17.67 4.90 -19.49
C ASN A 337 16.29 4.78 -18.82
N SER A 338 15.61 3.65 -18.95
CA SER A 338 14.35 3.39 -18.26
C SER A 338 14.59 3.26 -16.76
N VAL A 339 13.88 4.07 -15.98
CA VAL A 339 13.94 4.06 -14.50
C VAL A 339 12.86 3.17 -13.90
N LEU A 340 11.81 2.90 -14.67
CA LEU A 340 10.77 1.94 -14.36
C LEU A 340 10.35 1.23 -15.63
N TRP A 341 10.16 -0.08 -15.54
CA TRP A 341 9.48 -0.89 -16.53
C TRP A 341 8.55 -1.87 -15.81
N MET A 342 7.33 -2.00 -16.33
CA MET A 342 6.34 -2.96 -15.84
C MET A 342 5.65 -3.61 -17.03
N ALA A 343 5.42 -4.91 -16.95
CA ALA A 343 4.69 -5.69 -17.95
C ALA A 343 3.65 -6.58 -17.29
N THR A 344 2.49 -6.71 -17.94
CA THR A 344 1.44 -7.65 -17.57
C THR A 344 0.72 -8.14 -18.81
N THR A 345 0.15 -9.34 -18.74
CA THR A 345 -0.67 -9.89 -19.83
C THR A 345 -2.10 -10.04 -19.36
N TRP A 346 -2.98 -9.19 -19.91
CA TRP A 346 -4.39 -9.15 -19.57
C TRP A 346 -5.22 -10.05 -20.48
N LYS A 347 -6.13 -10.84 -19.93
CA LYS A 347 -7.08 -11.65 -20.69
C LYS A 347 -8.24 -10.78 -21.17
N VAL A 348 -7.97 -10.00 -22.25
CA VAL A 348 -8.86 -8.95 -22.75
C VAL A 348 -10.23 -9.49 -23.15
N GLU A 349 -10.24 -10.68 -23.81
CA GLU A 349 -11.49 -11.30 -24.27
C GLU A 349 -12.39 -11.73 -23.11
N GLU A 350 -11.81 -12.30 -22.06
CA GLU A 350 -12.52 -12.66 -20.82
C GLU A 350 -13.09 -11.41 -20.13
N ALA A 351 -12.32 -10.32 -20.11
CA ALA A 351 -12.78 -9.04 -19.58
C ALA A 351 -13.97 -8.48 -20.38
N TYR A 352 -13.89 -8.50 -21.71
CA TYR A 352 -14.99 -8.09 -22.59
C TYR A 352 -16.25 -8.92 -22.33
N ASN A 353 -16.13 -10.24 -22.25
CA ASN A 353 -17.23 -11.15 -22.00
C ASN A 353 -17.83 -10.95 -20.59
N ALA A 354 -17.03 -10.62 -19.60
CA ALA A 354 -17.50 -10.30 -18.25
C ALA A 354 -18.36 -9.02 -18.25
N VAL A 355 -17.91 -7.96 -18.96
CA VAL A 355 -18.69 -6.72 -19.14
C VAL A 355 -20.01 -7.01 -19.85
N ALA A 356 -19.96 -7.77 -20.96
CA ALA A 356 -21.16 -8.17 -21.71
C ALA A 356 -22.17 -8.90 -20.82
N THR A 357 -21.71 -9.89 -20.05
CA THR A 357 -22.54 -10.64 -19.11
C THR A 357 -23.19 -9.74 -18.06
N MET A 358 -22.42 -8.78 -17.50
CA MET A 358 -22.96 -7.86 -16.49
C MET A 358 -24.02 -6.92 -17.10
N VAL A 359 -23.77 -6.35 -18.26
CA VAL A 359 -24.74 -5.45 -18.91
C VAL A 359 -26.01 -6.21 -19.26
N ASP A 360 -25.88 -7.40 -19.83
CA ASP A 360 -27.02 -8.25 -20.18
C ASP A 360 -27.84 -8.68 -18.96
N MET A 361 -27.21 -8.90 -17.82
CA MET A 361 -27.90 -9.21 -16.57
C MET A 361 -28.83 -8.07 -16.11
N PHE A 362 -28.42 -6.82 -16.31
CA PHE A 362 -29.19 -5.64 -15.90
C PHE A 362 -30.19 -5.16 -16.95
N GLN A 363 -29.88 -5.31 -18.23
CA GLN A 363 -30.64 -4.72 -19.33
C GLN A 363 -31.36 -5.75 -20.21
N GLY A 364 -31.09 -7.04 -20.00
CA GLY A 364 -31.65 -8.15 -20.77
C GLY A 364 -30.64 -8.73 -21.75
N ALA A 365 -30.84 -9.98 -22.14
CA ALA A 365 -29.94 -10.72 -23.01
C ALA A 365 -29.74 -10.01 -24.36
N GLY A 366 -28.48 -9.84 -24.78
CA GLY A 366 -28.08 -9.18 -26.01
C GLY A 366 -28.08 -7.64 -25.96
N ALA A 367 -28.35 -7.05 -24.80
CA ALA A 367 -28.35 -5.59 -24.63
C ALA A 367 -26.95 -4.99 -24.86
N PHE A 368 -25.90 -5.68 -24.42
CA PHE A 368 -24.53 -5.23 -24.61
C PHE A 368 -24.13 -5.19 -26.09
N GLU A 369 -24.35 -6.28 -26.84
CA GLU A 369 -24.06 -6.32 -28.28
C GLU A 369 -24.88 -5.28 -29.04
N GLY A 370 -26.18 -5.15 -28.71
CA GLY A 370 -27.02 -4.09 -29.30
C GLY A 370 -26.52 -2.66 -28.99
N MET A 371 -25.89 -2.43 -27.85
CA MET A 371 -25.26 -1.16 -27.51
C MET A 371 -23.99 -0.95 -28.35
N ILE A 372 -23.12 -1.96 -28.49
CA ILE A 372 -21.91 -1.92 -29.30
C ILE A 372 -22.22 -1.66 -30.78
N ASP A 373 -23.20 -2.39 -31.35
CA ASP A 373 -23.68 -2.22 -32.70
C ASP A 373 -24.20 -0.78 -32.97
N ARG A 374 -24.95 -0.24 -32.02
CA ARG A 374 -25.47 1.15 -32.11
C ARG A 374 -24.33 2.17 -32.10
N ILE A 375 -23.36 2.02 -31.21
CA ILE A 375 -22.16 2.88 -31.17
C ILE A 375 -21.41 2.82 -32.49
N ALA A 376 -21.28 1.62 -33.08
CA ALA A 376 -20.64 1.44 -34.37
C ALA A 376 -21.41 2.12 -35.52
N GLN A 377 -22.75 2.10 -35.48
CA GLN A 377 -23.60 2.67 -36.53
C GLN A 377 -23.80 4.18 -36.41
N GLU A 378 -24.02 4.69 -35.22
CA GLU A 378 -24.33 6.10 -34.94
C GLU A 378 -23.07 6.96 -34.66
N GLY A 379 -21.94 6.32 -34.31
CA GLY A 379 -20.69 6.96 -33.97
C GLY A 379 -19.66 6.93 -35.12
N PRO A 380 -18.36 6.82 -34.80
CA PRO A 380 -17.27 6.89 -35.77
C PRO A 380 -17.17 5.65 -36.66
N GLN A 381 -18.16 4.78 -36.69
CA GLN A 381 -18.19 3.51 -37.44
C GLN A 381 -17.08 2.53 -37.00
N VAL A 382 -16.74 2.52 -35.72
CA VAL A 382 -15.76 1.62 -35.08
C VAL A 382 -16.51 0.62 -34.21
N HIS A 383 -16.33 -0.67 -34.50
CA HIS A 383 -16.91 -1.74 -33.72
C HIS A 383 -15.94 -2.16 -32.61
N ILE A 384 -16.28 -1.89 -31.35
CA ILE A 384 -15.40 -2.09 -30.19
C ILE A 384 -14.82 -3.52 -30.16
N LYS A 385 -15.65 -4.56 -30.40
CA LYS A 385 -15.18 -5.96 -30.39
C LYS A 385 -14.19 -6.20 -31.53
N ASN A 386 -14.59 -5.94 -32.78
CA ASN A 386 -13.85 -6.37 -33.96
C ASN A 386 -12.62 -5.50 -34.24
N ASP A 387 -12.75 -4.18 -34.04
CA ASP A 387 -11.72 -3.22 -34.43
C ASP A 387 -10.75 -2.89 -33.30
N ILE A 388 -11.12 -3.19 -32.03
CA ILE A 388 -10.28 -2.91 -30.85
C ILE A 388 -9.93 -4.20 -30.12
N ILE A 389 -10.92 -4.88 -29.52
CA ILE A 389 -10.67 -6.03 -28.61
C ILE A 389 -9.97 -7.17 -29.35
N ASP A 390 -10.45 -7.54 -30.55
CA ASP A 390 -9.87 -8.62 -31.35
C ASP A 390 -8.48 -8.28 -31.91
N GLN A 391 -8.11 -6.99 -31.93
CA GLN A 391 -6.78 -6.56 -32.35
C GLN A 391 -5.77 -6.53 -31.18
N MET A 392 -6.22 -6.55 -29.92
CA MET A 392 -5.31 -6.61 -28.77
C MET A 392 -4.77 -8.03 -28.57
N ASP A 393 -3.48 -8.15 -28.24
CA ASP A 393 -2.84 -9.43 -27.88
C ASP A 393 -2.76 -9.67 -26.38
N GLY A 394 -3.23 -8.70 -25.58
CA GLY A 394 -3.27 -8.74 -24.12
C GLY A 394 -2.04 -8.17 -23.44
N LYS A 395 -0.93 -7.94 -24.13
CA LYS A 395 0.27 -7.37 -23.53
C LYS A 395 0.06 -5.90 -23.17
N LEU A 396 0.30 -5.56 -21.91
CA LEU A 396 0.30 -4.19 -21.41
C LEU A 396 1.66 -3.90 -20.82
N GLN A 397 2.27 -2.80 -21.22
CA GLN A 397 3.54 -2.39 -20.69
C GLN A 397 3.53 -0.91 -20.33
N MET A 398 4.29 -0.55 -19.33
CA MET A 398 4.52 0.82 -18.92
C MET A 398 6.01 1.02 -18.69
N THR A 399 6.55 2.12 -19.16
CA THR A 399 7.91 2.53 -18.86
C THR A 399 7.98 4.01 -18.51
N MET A 400 8.90 4.34 -17.65
CA MET A 400 9.31 5.71 -17.35
C MET A 400 10.79 5.82 -17.62
N ALA A 401 11.24 6.92 -18.22
CA ALA A 401 12.66 7.14 -18.47
C ALA A 401 13.18 8.39 -17.76
N SER A 402 14.47 8.37 -17.42
CA SER A 402 15.21 9.56 -17.02
C SER A 402 15.69 10.32 -18.26
N GLY A 403 15.41 11.61 -18.36
CA GLY A 403 15.81 12.42 -19.51
C GLY A 403 15.71 13.93 -19.29
N GLU A 404 16.35 14.72 -20.16
CA GLU A 404 16.22 16.17 -20.20
C GLU A 404 14.76 16.54 -20.59
N GLY A 405 14.09 17.31 -19.71
CA GLY A 405 12.70 17.77 -19.93
C GLY A 405 11.62 17.05 -19.11
N SER A 406 12.00 16.04 -18.32
CA SER A 406 11.08 15.43 -17.36
C SER A 406 10.88 16.34 -16.16
N THR A 407 9.63 16.53 -15.72
CA THR A 407 9.35 17.33 -14.51
C THR A 407 9.88 16.64 -13.25
N ALA A 408 10.07 17.43 -12.20
CA ALA A 408 10.52 16.94 -10.90
C ALA A 408 9.60 15.89 -10.26
N THR A 409 8.33 15.79 -10.68
CA THR A 409 7.39 14.76 -10.24
C THR A 409 7.52 13.44 -11.01
N GLY A 410 8.37 13.39 -12.06
CA GLY A 410 8.59 12.17 -12.87
C GLY A 410 7.41 11.75 -13.74
N THR A 411 6.32 12.55 -13.76
CA THR A 411 5.08 12.22 -14.49
C THR A 411 5.13 12.55 -15.97
N ASP A 412 6.15 13.27 -16.42
CA ASP A 412 6.17 13.86 -17.76
C ASP A 412 6.84 12.99 -18.82
N ASP A 413 7.28 11.79 -18.48
CA ASP A 413 7.90 10.87 -19.42
C ASP A 413 7.45 9.43 -19.19
N ILE A 414 6.14 9.23 -19.25
CA ILE A 414 5.52 7.91 -19.12
C ILE A 414 5.07 7.45 -20.50
N LEU A 415 5.46 6.24 -20.85
CA LEU A 415 5.00 5.55 -22.05
C LEU A 415 4.20 4.31 -21.67
N PHE A 416 2.96 4.27 -22.09
CA PHE A 416 2.12 3.07 -22.07
C PHE A 416 2.17 2.41 -23.45
N ALA A 417 2.26 1.09 -23.47
CA ALA A 417 2.26 0.29 -24.69
C ALA A 417 1.26 -0.86 -24.57
N ILE A 418 0.31 -0.90 -25.47
CA ILE A 418 -0.73 -1.92 -25.57
C ILE A 418 -0.40 -2.79 -26.77
N GLY A 419 -0.11 -4.07 -26.55
CA GLY A 419 0.23 -5.02 -27.61
C GLY A 419 -0.93 -5.23 -28.58
N VAL A 420 -0.62 -5.16 -29.87
CA VAL A 420 -1.59 -5.31 -30.95
C VAL A 420 -1.14 -6.36 -31.95
N ARG A 421 -2.11 -7.08 -32.52
CA ARG A 421 -1.84 -8.17 -33.52
C ARG A 421 -1.41 -7.63 -34.87
N GLU A 422 -2.04 -6.56 -35.33
CA GLU A 422 -1.80 -5.95 -36.65
C GLU A 422 -1.69 -4.43 -36.47
N THR A 423 -0.44 -3.93 -36.56
CA THR A 423 -0.13 -2.49 -36.42
C THR A 423 -0.91 -1.63 -37.42
N GLU A 424 -1.00 -2.07 -38.64
CA GLU A 424 -1.65 -1.34 -39.74
C GLU A 424 -3.15 -1.11 -39.46
N LYS A 425 -3.85 -2.11 -38.91
CA LYS A 425 -5.27 -1.98 -38.59
C LYS A 425 -5.48 -0.93 -37.49
N ILE A 426 -4.61 -0.90 -36.50
CA ILE A 426 -4.69 0.12 -35.43
C ILE A 426 -4.32 1.50 -35.98
N ALA A 427 -3.34 1.60 -36.86
CA ALA A 427 -3.01 2.86 -37.53
C ALA A 427 -4.20 3.39 -38.37
N GLU A 428 -4.86 2.52 -39.16
CA GLU A 428 -6.09 2.86 -39.90
C GLU A 428 -7.24 3.29 -38.94
N LEU A 429 -7.40 2.61 -37.80
CA LEU A 429 -8.37 2.95 -36.79
C LEU A 429 -8.09 4.34 -36.18
N LEU A 430 -6.84 4.62 -35.83
CA LEU A 430 -6.43 5.93 -35.33
C LEU A 430 -6.68 7.04 -36.35
N ALA A 431 -6.29 6.82 -37.63
CA ALA A 431 -6.54 7.77 -38.70
C ALA A 431 -8.04 8.06 -38.90
N LYS A 432 -8.88 7.02 -38.79
CA LYS A 432 -10.34 7.15 -38.88
C LYS A 432 -10.93 7.95 -37.74
N LEU A 433 -10.50 7.67 -36.48
CA LEU A 433 -10.98 8.36 -35.29
C LEU A 433 -10.55 9.84 -35.28
N THR A 434 -9.32 10.12 -35.66
CA THR A 434 -8.75 11.47 -35.64
C THR A 434 -9.16 12.33 -36.86
N SER A 435 -9.65 11.72 -37.92
CA SER A 435 -10.22 12.43 -39.07
C SER A 435 -11.64 12.99 -38.81
N GLN A 436 -12.26 12.62 -37.71
CA GLN A 436 -13.60 13.10 -37.34
C GLN A 436 -13.59 14.63 -37.08
N PRO A 437 -14.63 15.36 -37.52
CA PRO A 437 -14.74 16.79 -37.21
C PRO A 437 -14.69 17.05 -35.71
N GLY A 438 -13.77 17.91 -35.28
CA GLY A 438 -13.62 18.28 -33.87
C GLY A 438 -12.51 17.54 -33.14
N PHE A 439 -11.68 16.74 -33.79
CA PHE A 439 -10.45 16.24 -33.18
C PHE A 439 -9.55 17.43 -32.80
N PRO A 440 -9.16 17.57 -31.53
CA PRO A 440 -8.47 18.78 -31.04
C PRO A 440 -6.95 18.72 -31.23
N GLY A 441 -6.42 17.68 -31.91
CA GLY A 441 -5.00 17.38 -31.98
C GLY A 441 -4.33 17.75 -33.29
N GLU A 442 -3.01 17.69 -33.27
CA GLU A 442 -2.11 17.83 -34.40
C GLU A 442 -1.55 16.46 -34.80
N THR A 443 -1.02 16.35 -36.03
CA THR A 443 -0.37 15.13 -36.54
C THR A 443 0.99 15.42 -37.10
N ARG A 444 1.92 14.49 -36.94
CA ARG A 444 3.25 14.53 -37.56
C ARG A 444 3.70 13.13 -37.95
N GLU A 445 4.58 13.04 -38.93
CA GLU A 445 5.15 11.77 -39.40
C GLU A 445 6.52 11.51 -38.74
N LEU A 446 6.75 10.26 -38.34
CA LEU A 446 8.04 9.78 -37.84
C LEU A 446 8.26 8.32 -38.29
N GLU A 447 9.34 8.06 -39.06
CA GLU A 447 9.74 6.71 -39.50
C GLU A 447 8.58 5.92 -40.18
N GLY A 448 7.67 6.64 -40.86
CA GLY A 448 6.50 6.04 -41.49
C GLY A 448 5.29 5.81 -40.58
N ALA A 449 5.39 6.15 -39.30
CA ALA A 449 4.27 6.14 -38.37
C ALA A 449 3.70 7.56 -38.23
N THR A 450 2.37 7.70 -38.17
CA THR A 450 1.70 8.96 -37.89
C THR A 450 1.55 9.10 -36.38
N ILE A 451 2.15 10.13 -35.80
CA ILE A 451 2.00 10.50 -34.37
C ILE A 451 0.88 11.52 -34.28
N TYR A 452 -0.05 11.28 -33.37
CA TYR A 452 -1.15 12.16 -33.01
C TYR A 452 -0.83 12.82 -31.66
N GLU A 453 -1.03 14.13 -31.56
CA GLU A 453 -0.73 14.91 -30.35
C GLU A 453 -1.94 15.73 -29.93
N ILE A 454 -2.29 15.69 -28.65
CA ILE A 454 -3.35 16.50 -28.03
C ILE A 454 -2.78 17.23 -26.83
N GLU A 455 -3.25 18.46 -26.59
CA GLU A 455 -2.88 19.21 -25.40
C GLU A 455 -3.44 18.55 -24.14
N ASN A 456 -2.58 18.34 -23.15
CA ASN A 456 -3.01 17.82 -21.86
C ASN A 456 -3.52 19.00 -20.97
N PRO A 457 -4.77 18.95 -20.47
CA PRO A 457 -5.31 20.01 -19.60
C PRO A 457 -4.47 20.28 -18.33
N SER A 458 -3.68 19.30 -17.91
CA SER A 458 -2.76 19.43 -16.75
C SER A 458 -1.36 19.94 -17.14
N GLY A 459 -1.15 20.32 -18.39
CA GLY A 459 0.14 20.74 -18.97
C GLY A 459 0.80 19.65 -19.80
N GLY A 460 1.60 20.07 -20.80
CA GLY A 460 2.27 19.16 -21.73
C GLY A 460 1.36 18.57 -22.81
N LYS A 461 1.83 17.52 -23.48
CA LYS A 461 1.11 16.84 -24.57
C LYS A 461 0.91 15.37 -24.25
N ILE A 462 -0.20 14.82 -24.72
CA ILE A 462 -0.43 13.38 -24.83
C ILE A 462 -0.22 13.03 -26.29
N SER A 463 0.71 12.13 -26.56
CA SER A 463 1.05 11.66 -27.90
C SER A 463 0.72 10.18 -28.04
N PHE A 464 0.18 9.75 -29.19
CA PHE A 464 -0.11 8.34 -29.42
C PHE A 464 0.11 7.95 -30.88
N THR A 465 0.47 6.67 -31.08
CA THR A 465 0.71 6.10 -32.42
C THR A 465 0.67 4.58 -32.38
N ALA A 466 0.49 3.94 -33.54
CA ALA A 466 0.68 2.50 -33.69
C ALA A 466 2.00 2.24 -34.43
N ALA A 467 2.89 1.47 -33.78
CA ALA A 467 4.18 1.05 -34.34
C ALA A 467 4.68 -0.22 -33.63
N ASN A 468 5.54 -1.00 -34.24
CA ASN A 468 6.26 -2.12 -33.61
C ASN A 468 5.36 -3.13 -32.89
N ASN A 469 4.17 -3.41 -33.39
CA ASN A 469 3.12 -4.25 -32.80
C ASN A 469 2.58 -3.72 -31.44
N PHE A 470 2.65 -2.40 -31.22
CA PHE A 470 2.05 -1.75 -30.08
C PHE A 470 1.27 -0.51 -30.48
N LEU A 471 0.23 -0.23 -29.74
CA LEU A 471 -0.34 1.10 -29.59
C LEU A 471 0.39 1.80 -28.45
N PHE A 472 1.20 2.78 -28.79
CA PHE A 472 1.91 3.63 -27.82
C PHE A 472 1.09 4.84 -27.43
N ILE A 473 1.09 5.17 -26.14
CA ILE A 473 0.49 6.38 -25.58
C ILE A 473 1.50 6.99 -24.60
N SER A 474 1.99 8.18 -24.91
CA SER A 474 2.95 8.91 -24.08
C SER A 474 2.31 10.14 -23.45
N VAL A 475 2.66 10.38 -22.19
CA VAL A 475 2.36 11.61 -21.48
C VAL A 475 3.68 12.35 -21.27
N GLY A 476 3.89 13.41 -22.06
CA GLY A 476 5.16 14.18 -22.07
C GLY A 476 6.32 13.43 -22.73
N GLY A 477 7.49 14.02 -22.69
CA GLY A 477 8.77 13.42 -23.03
C GLY A 477 8.98 12.96 -24.48
N ASN A 478 10.06 12.21 -24.68
CA ASN A 478 10.51 11.72 -26.00
C ASN A 478 10.49 10.18 -26.11
N GLN A 479 9.94 9.46 -25.12
CA GLN A 479 9.96 8.00 -25.11
C GLN A 479 9.17 7.38 -26.25
N LEU A 480 8.04 7.99 -26.64
CA LEU A 480 7.27 7.52 -27.79
C LEU A 480 8.11 7.54 -29.06
N GLU A 481 8.87 8.62 -29.29
CA GLU A 481 9.74 8.70 -30.47
C GLU A 481 10.86 7.67 -30.43
N ALA A 482 11.47 7.46 -29.26
CA ALA A 482 12.49 6.45 -29.07
C ALA A 482 11.94 5.04 -29.31
N ALA A 483 10.71 4.76 -28.85
CA ALA A 483 10.04 3.47 -29.06
C ALA A 483 9.68 3.25 -30.55
N VAL A 484 9.22 4.29 -31.25
CA VAL A 484 8.91 4.21 -32.71
C VAL A 484 10.18 3.94 -33.51
N ARG A 485 11.26 4.70 -33.26
CA ARG A 485 12.53 4.53 -33.97
C ARG A 485 13.19 3.21 -33.64
N ASN A 486 13.07 2.73 -32.42
CA ASN A 486 13.67 1.49 -31.91
C ASN A 486 15.12 1.29 -32.39
N GLN A 487 15.96 2.32 -32.27
CA GLN A 487 17.31 2.35 -32.81
C GLN A 487 18.20 1.29 -32.17
N ASP A 488 18.95 0.55 -32.98
CA ASP A 488 19.83 -0.54 -32.53
C ASP A 488 21.09 -0.03 -31.82
N ASP A 489 21.44 1.26 -31.95
CA ASP A 489 22.62 1.89 -31.32
C ASP A 489 22.40 2.30 -29.87
N VAL A 490 21.15 2.25 -29.39
CA VAL A 490 20.81 2.49 -27.99
C VAL A 490 20.55 1.16 -27.29
N ARG A 491 21.32 0.89 -26.25
CA ARG A 491 21.28 -0.38 -25.52
C ARG A 491 19.87 -0.65 -24.96
N PRO A 492 19.28 -1.84 -25.16
CA PRO A 492 18.03 -2.24 -24.53
C PRO A 492 18.18 -2.41 -23.00
N LEU A 493 17.11 -2.17 -22.26
CA LEU A 493 17.06 -2.41 -20.81
C LEU A 493 17.43 -3.85 -20.46
N SER A 494 16.96 -4.82 -21.24
CA SER A 494 17.22 -6.26 -21.04
C SER A 494 18.71 -6.63 -21.07
N GLU A 495 19.58 -5.78 -21.59
CA GLU A 495 21.01 -6.00 -21.66
C GLU A 495 21.80 -5.36 -20.51
N THR A 496 21.17 -4.50 -19.69
CA THR A 496 21.82 -3.83 -18.55
C THR A 496 22.09 -4.81 -17.40
N GLU A 497 23.16 -4.59 -16.65
CA GLU A 497 23.58 -5.52 -15.58
C GLU A 497 22.62 -5.49 -14.41
N ASP A 498 22.10 -4.31 -14.05
CA ASP A 498 21.13 -4.14 -12.96
C ASP A 498 19.78 -4.81 -13.28
N PHE A 499 19.30 -4.69 -14.53
CA PHE A 499 18.11 -5.42 -14.95
C PHE A 499 18.32 -6.93 -14.88
N LYS A 500 19.44 -7.43 -15.39
CA LYS A 500 19.75 -8.87 -15.34
C LYS A 500 19.79 -9.40 -13.92
N ALA A 501 20.45 -8.66 -13.02
CA ALA A 501 20.53 -9.03 -11.61
C ALA A 501 19.13 -9.12 -10.97
N VAL A 502 18.26 -8.14 -11.26
CA VAL A 502 16.86 -8.18 -10.80
C VAL A 502 16.11 -9.34 -11.46
N ALA A 503 16.25 -9.54 -12.77
CA ALA A 503 15.49 -10.54 -13.51
C ALA A 503 15.80 -11.99 -13.10
N GLU A 504 16.97 -12.27 -12.52
CA GLU A 504 17.31 -13.58 -11.95
C GLU A 504 16.37 -14.00 -10.80
N HIS A 505 15.71 -13.05 -10.17
CA HIS A 505 14.78 -13.28 -9.05
C HIS A 505 13.30 -13.17 -9.45
N PHE A 506 12.98 -12.93 -10.73
CA PHE A 506 11.59 -12.94 -11.16
C PHE A 506 10.96 -14.33 -10.96
N ARG A 507 9.78 -14.35 -10.38
CA ARG A 507 9.05 -15.59 -10.13
C ARG A 507 8.59 -16.24 -11.45
N GLU A 508 8.81 -17.55 -11.57
CA GLU A 508 8.29 -18.35 -12.69
C GLU A 508 6.75 -18.28 -12.73
N GLY A 509 6.18 -18.16 -13.93
CA GLY A 509 4.73 -18.04 -14.12
C GLY A 509 4.14 -16.69 -13.68
N ALA A 510 4.97 -15.66 -13.53
CA ALA A 510 4.49 -14.34 -13.16
C ALA A 510 3.52 -13.76 -14.20
N VAL A 511 2.42 -13.20 -13.71
CA VAL A 511 1.39 -12.53 -14.51
C VAL A 511 1.63 -11.03 -14.63
N THR A 512 2.44 -10.49 -13.74
CA THR A 512 2.96 -9.11 -13.77
C THR A 512 4.39 -9.13 -13.27
N ILE A 513 5.26 -8.41 -13.94
CA ILE A 513 6.65 -8.19 -13.54
C ILE A 513 7.00 -6.72 -13.64
N GLY A 514 7.96 -6.29 -12.84
CA GLY A 514 8.42 -4.92 -12.83
C GLY A 514 9.88 -4.80 -12.41
N PHE A 515 10.51 -3.79 -12.94
CA PHE A 515 11.88 -3.34 -12.63
C PHE A 515 11.86 -1.85 -12.32
N THR A 516 12.63 -1.43 -11.32
CA THR A 516 12.75 -0.01 -10.96
C THR A 516 14.18 0.31 -10.55
N ARG A 517 14.64 1.51 -10.92
CA ARG A 517 15.84 2.18 -10.40
C ARG A 517 15.43 3.29 -9.44
N PRO A 518 15.35 3.03 -8.15
CA PRO A 518 14.87 4.02 -7.17
C PRO A 518 15.74 5.28 -7.13
N SER A 519 17.06 5.14 -7.32
CA SER A 519 18.00 6.28 -7.30
C SER A 519 17.56 7.39 -8.27
N GLU A 520 17.21 7.05 -9.50
CA GLU A 520 16.79 8.02 -10.50
C GLU A 520 15.42 8.65 -10.20
N GLN A 521 14.51 7.90 -9.61
CA GLN A 521 13.21 8.43 -9.17
C GLN A 521 13.38 9.39 -7.99
N TYR A 522 14.19 9.01 -7.00
CA TYR A 522 14.44 9.83 -5.83
C TYR A 522 15.28 11.08 -6.16
N ARG A 523 16.17 11.04 -7.14
CA ARG A 523 16.95 12.21 -7.58
C ARG A 523 16.02 13.38 -7.93
N LYS A 524 15.01 13.16 -8.75
CA LYS A 524 14.08 14.21 -9.18
C LYS A 524 13.24 14.76 -8.02
N LEU A 525 12.71 13.86 -7.17
CA LEU A 525 12.00 14.26 -5.97
C LEU A 525 12.91 15.09 -5.04
N TYR A 526 14.15 14.66 -4.89
CA TYR A 526 15.15 15.32 -4.09
C TYR A 526 15.44 16.74 -4.59
N GLU A 527 15.69 16.91 -5.88
CA GLU A 527 15.92 18.21 -6.52
C GLU A 527 14.69 19.12 -6.38
N LEU A 528 13.48 18.58 -6.53
CA LEU A 528 12.23 19.31 -6.31
C LEU A 528 12.12 19.83 -4.89
N VAL A 529 12.35 18.97 -3.91
CA VAL A 529 12.27 19.31 -2.48
C VAL A 529 13.35 20.33 -2.12
N GLN A 530 14.57 20.15 -2.62
CA GLN A 530 15.69 21.05 -2.39
C GLN A 530 15.48 22.44 -3.05
N SER A 531 14.77 22.49 -4.18
CA SER A 531 14.44 23.75 -4.86
C SER A 531 13.42 24.62 -4.11
N GLY A 532 12.75 24.08 -3.08
CA GLY A 532 11.68 24.73 -2.33
C GLY A 532 10.32 24.77 -3.03
N ASN A 533 10.19 24.13 -4.21
CA ASN A 533 8.95 24.13 -5.01
C ASN A 533 8.07 22.90 -4.72
N ALA A 534 8.42 22.07 -3.75
CA ALA A 534 7.71 20.85 -3.43
C ALA A 534 6.24 21.10 -2.99
N ALA A 535 5.98 22.21 -2.28
CA ALA A 535 4.65 22.57 -1.84
C ALA A 535 3.65 22.72 -3.01
N ASP A 536 4.10 23.34 -4.11
CA ASP A 536 3.27 23.54 -5.31
C ASP A 536 2.94 22.22 -6.02
N SER A 537 3.82 21.24 -5.89
CA SER A 537 3.70 19.93 -6.55
C SER A 537 2.91 18.90 -5.74
N PHE A 538 2.76 19.09 -4.43
CA PHE A 538 2.06 18.18 -3.51
C PHE A 538 0.94 18.90 -2.74
N PRO A 539 -0.24 19.13 -3.35
CA PRO A 539 -1.35 19.83 -2.72
C PRO A 539 -1.76 19.19 -1.39
N GLY A 540 -1.81 20.00 -0.33
CA GLY A 540 -2.18 19.57 1.03
C GLY A 540 -1.00 19.08 1.88
N MET A 541 0.23 19.20 1.39
CA MET A 541 1.46 18.98 2.16
C MET A 541 2.21 20.28 2.47
N ASP A 542 1.63 21.44 2.11
CA ASP A 542 2.24 22.78 2.32
C ASP A 542 2.69 22.99 3.77
N GLU A 543 1.89 22.53 4.74
CA GLU A 543 2.20 22.67 6.15
C GLU A 543 3.44 21.86 6.56
N LEU A 544 3.64 20.67 6.01
CA LEU A 544 4.80 19.83 6.26
C LEU A 544 6.06 20.46 5.62
N PHE A 545 5.96 20.84 4.34
CA PHE A 545 7.07 21.45 3.61
C PHE A 545 7.51 22.80 4.19
N SER A 546 6.61 23.54 4.82
CA SER A 546 6.94 24.83 5.46
C SER A 546 7.71 24.68 6.78
N LYS A 547 7.69 23.50 7.40
CA LYS A 547 8.30 23.23 8.72
C LYS A 547 9.70 22.63 8.64
N ILE A 548 10.07 22.07 7.49
CA ILE A 548 11.34 21.36 7.29
C ILE A 548 12.23 22.18 6.35
N ASP A 549 13.44 22.49 6.78
CA ASP A 549 14.44 23.16 5.95
C ASP A 549 15.18 22.11 5.08
N PHE A 550 14.64 21.87 3.90
CA PHE A 550 15.20 20.91 2.95
C PHE A 550 16.53 21.39 2.30
N THR A 551 16.94 22.64 2.49
CA THR A 551 18.26 23.10 2.01
C THR A 551 19.41 22.44 2.77
N LYS A 552 19.13 21.78 3.89
CA LYS A 552 20.08 20.99 4.69
C LYS A 552 20.33 19.59 4.17
N LEU A 553 19.56 19.14 3.17
CA LEU A 553 19.85 17.89 2.49
C LEU A 553 21.23 17.94 1.82
N PRO A 554 22.05 16.89 1.94
CA PRO A 554 23.34 16.83 1.24
C PRO A 554 23.14 16.72 -0.27
N PRO A 555 24.15 16.84 -1.12
CA PRO A 555 24.01 16.53 -2.55
C PRO A 555 23.52 15.10 -2.77
N PHE A 556 22.63 14.90 -3.75
CA PHE A 556 22.01 13.58 -4.00
C PHE A 556 23.04 12.48 -4.24
N GLU A 557 24.15 12.80 -4.91
CA GLU A 557 25.25 11.88 -5.19
C GLU A 557 25.82 11.21 -3.92
N THR A 558 25.68 11.86 -2.78
CA THR A 558 26.09 11.31 -1.47
C THR A 558 25.14 10.18 -1.03
N MET A 559 23.86 10.29 -1.42
CA MET A 559 22.80 9.36 -1.02
C MET A 559 22.57 8.25 -2.03
N GLU A 560 22.94 8.45 -3.29
CA GLU A 560 22.69 7.53 -4.40
C GLU A 560 23.20 6.11 -4.14
N LYS A 561 24.33 6.00 -3.46
CA LYS A 561 24.93 4.70 -3.08
C LYS A 561 24.07 3.81 -2.18
N TYR A 562 22.99 4.33 -1.60
CA TYR A 562 22.08 3.59 -0.73
C TYR A 562 20.83 3.07 -1.46
N PHE A 563 20.70 3.32 -2.75
CA PHE A 563 19.54 2.90 -3.53
C PHE A 563 19.93 1.78 -4.49
N ALA A 564 19.37 0.61 -4.25
CA ALA A 564 19.56 -0.55 -5.13
C ALA A 564 18.36 -0.74 -6.07
N PRO A 565 18.56 -1.39 -7.22
CA PRO A 565 17.47 -1.77 -8.11
C PRO A 565 16.46 -2.68 -7.40
N THR A 566 15.20 -2.54 -7.79
CA THR A 566 14.10 -3.33 -7.22
C THR A 566 13.38 -4.13 -8.29
N GLY A 567 12.93 -5.32 -7.92
CA GLY A 567 12.10 -6.20 -8.72
C GLY A 567 10.72 -6.40 -8.14
N THR A 568 9.76 -6.67 -9.00
CA THR A 568 8.39 -7.02 -8.62
C THR A 568 7.91 -8.20 -9.46
N SER A 569 7.27 -9.17 -8.82
CA SER A 569 6.60 -10.29 -9.47
C SER A 569 5.23 -10.53 -8.85
N TRP A 570 4.20 -10.66 -9.68
CA TRP A 570 2.87 -11.11 -9.24
C TRP A 570 2.61 -12.47 -9.84
N VAL A 571 2.27 -13.44 -9.01
CA VAL A 571 2.02 -14.82 -9.44
C VAL A 571 0.58 -15.18 -9.12
N ALA A 572 -0.10 -15.79 -10.10
CA ALA A 572 -1.43 -16.35 -9.84
C ALA A 572 -1.32 -17.53 -8.86
N ASP A 573 -2.17 -17.52 -7.87
CA ASP A 573 -2.29 -18.56 -6.85
C ASP A 573 -3.68 -19.23 -6.91
N GLU A 574 -3.80 -20.44 -6.38
CA GLU A 574 -5.08 -21.15 -6.36
C GLU A 574 -6.20 -20.41 -5.61
N ASN A 575 -5.83 -19.49 -4.72
CA ASN A 575 -6.75 -18.64 -3.94
C ASN A 575 -6.50 -17.15 -4.15
N GLY A 576 -5.97 -16.73 -5.30
CA GLY A 576 -5.82 -15.31 -5.61
C GLY A 576 -4.52 -14.94 -6.28
N VAL A 577 -3.81 -13.93 -5.76
CA VAL A 577 -2.56 -13.41 -6.34
C VAL A 577 -1.55 -13.14 -5.23
N LEU A 578 -0.38 -13.74 -5.35
CA LEU A 578 0.79 -13.44 -4.53
C LEU A 578 1.64 -12.39 -5.25
N MET A 579 1.91 -11.29 -4.58
CA MET A 579 2.79 -10.21 -5.03
C MET A 579 4.05 -10.23 -4.20
N GLU A 580 5.21 -10.21 -4.85
CA GLU A 580 6.51 -10.06 -4.20
C GLU A 580 7.22 -8.85 -4.78
N GLN A 581 7.71 -8.00 -3.91
CA GLN A 581 8.59 -6.89 -4.25
C GLN A 581 9.87 -7.03 -3.43
N TYR A 582 11.01 -6.88 -4.07
CA TYR A 582 12.33 -7.01 -3.43
C TYR A 582 13.29 -5.94 -3.91
N SER A 583 14.23 -5.59 -3.05
CA SER A 583 15.38 -4.73 -3.36
C SER A 583 16.65 -5.59 -3.28
N LEU A 584 17.53 -5.44 -4.25
CA LEU A 584 18.83 -6.12 -4.20
C LEU A 584 19.72 -5.47 -3.13
N PRO A 585 20.71 -6.20 -2.60
CA PRO A 585 21.74 -5.60 -1.76
C PRO A 585 22.51 -4.52 -2.53
N VAL A 586 22.86 -3.45 -1.84
CA VAL A 586 23.70 -2.39 -2.41
C VAL A 586 25.15 -2.92 -2.52
N ALA A 587 25.78 -2.69 -3.66
CA ALA A 587 27.20 -3.05 -3.82
C ALA A 587 28.06 -2.26 -2.83
N GLU A 588 28.96 -2.94 -2.08
CA GLU A 588 29.90 -2.33 -1.14
C GLU A 588 30.88 -1.36 -1.81
#